data_2ee32d974aeb39e8f1a74e2a015ad53d
#
_entry.id   2ee32d974aeb39e8f1a74e2a015ad53d
#
_cell.length_a   1.000
_cell.length_b   1.000
_cell.length_c   1.000
_cell.angle_alpha   90.00
_cell.angle_beta   90.00
_cell.angle_gamma   90.00
#
_symmetry.space_group_name_H-M   'P 1'
#
loop_
_entity.id
_entity.type
_entity.pdbx_description
1 polymer ?
#
loop_
_entity_poly.entity_id
_entity_poly.type
_entity_poly.pdbx_seq_one_letter_code
_entity_poly.pdbx_strand_id
1 'polypeptide(L)'
;MQPILEVSGLTKLYRGSGRGIREVSLRLEAGDVYGLLGPNGAGKTTLLKLITGLVRADGGTVTLFGADRNLHHEQAMANVGCMIESADFPDFLTAWQYLRQSARFYPQVTRQRMEEVLDTVGLLRVRQEKIKGFSTGMKQKLALAAAVLPRPKLVLLDEPTNGLDIEGTVMFRSLIRKMSAEEGTSFLISSHMIHELEQLCSRAGILAGGSLRIEADVSGLVLEGGTLEDFYMKEIRDEGELQGA
;
A
#
# COMPACT_ATOMS: atom_id res chain seq x y z
N MET A 1 -10.27 16.04 -13.06
CA MET A 1 -8.81 15.77 -13.02
C MET A 1 -8.57 14.35 -13.47
N GLN A 2 -7.41 14.03 -14.03
CA GLN A 2 -7.11 12.64 -14.41
C GLN A 2 -6.68 11.87 -13.18
N PRO A 3 -7.21 10.64 -12.93
CA PRO A 3 -6.84 9.85 -11.75
C PRO A 3 -5.38 9.43 -11.85
N ILE A 4 -4.73 9.27 -10.70
CA ILE A 4 -3.36 8.76 -10.63
C ILE A 4 -3.29 7.25 -10.74
N LEU A 5 -4.36 6.57 -10.29
CA LEU A 5 -4.57 5.13 -10.44
C LEU A 5 -6.01 4.88 -10.85
N GLU A 6 -6.19 4.10 -11.91
CA GLU A 6 -7.49 3.59 -12.33
C GLU A 6 -7.38 2.09 -12.59
N VAL A 7 -8.20 1.33 -11.91
CA VAL A 7 -8.34 -0.13 -12.04
C VAL A 7 -9.73 -0.41 -12.54
N SER A 8 -9.87 -1.15 -13.65
CA SER A 8 -11.16 -1.43 -14.28
C SER A 8 -11.33 -2.92 -14.54
N GLY A 9 -12.29 -3.55 -13.85
CA GLY A 9 -12.68 -4.95 -14.04
C GLY A 9 -11.55 -5.95 -13.80
N LEU A 10 -10.60 -5.62 -12.90
CA LEU A 10 -9.38 -6.41 -12.73
C LEU A 10 -9.69 -7.77 -12.13
N THR A 11 -9.26 -8.82 -12.82
CA THR A 11 -9.56 -10.21 -12.46
C THR A 11 -8.31 -11.05 -12.45
N LYS A 12 -8.17 -11.89 -11.42
CA LYS A 12 -7.14 -12.92 -11.29
C LYS A 12 -7.64 -14.09 -10.47
N LEU A 13 -7.67 -15.27 -11.05
CA LEU A 13 -8.02 -16.50 -10.35
C LEU A 13 -6.85 -17.48 -10.37
N TYR A 14 -6.41 -17.91 -9.19
CA TYR A 14 -5.35 -18.89 -9.09
C TYR A 14 -5.89 -20.30 -9.34
N ARG A 15 -5.28 -21.01 -10.29
CA ARG A 15 -5.65 -22.39 -10.63
C ARG A 15 -5.55 -23.31 -9.43
N GLY A 16 -6.53 -24.17 -9.23
CA GLY A 16 -6.59 -25.15 -8.15
C GLY A 16 -7.28 -24.65 -6.87
N SER A 17 -7.05 -23.44 -6.42
CA SER A 17 -7.72 -22.90 -5.22
C SER A 17 -9.02 -22.14 -5.52
N GLY A 18 -9.19 -21.64 -6.74
CA GLY A 18 -10.26 -20.71 -7.13
C GLY A 18 -10.19 -19.35 -6.42
N ARG A 19 -9.16 -19.13 -5.59
CA ARG A 19 -8.92 -17.86 -4.88
C ARG A 19 -8.39 -16.81 -5.83
N GLY A 20 -8.51 -15.54 -5.45
CA GLY A 20 -8.04 -14.41 -6.23
C GLY A 20 -8.98 -13.22 -6.11
N ILE A 21 -9.04 -12.41 -7.16
CA ILE A 21 -9.96 -11.27 -7.25
C ILE A 21 -10.80 -11.34 -8.52
N ARG A 22 -12.01 -10.77 -8.48
CA ARG A 22 -12.98 -10.76 -9.58
C ARG A 22 -13.52 -9.36 -9.80
N GLU A 23 -13.38 -8.86 -11.01
CA GLU A 23 -13.98 -7.62 -11.50
C GLU A 23 -13.77 -6.41 -10.56
N VAL A 24 -12.60 -6.34 -9.93
CA VAL A 24 -12.29 -5.22 -9.03
C VAL A 24 -12.06 -3.96 -9.85
N SER A 25 -12.79 -2.91 -9.50
CA SER A 25 -12.62 -1.56 -10.05
C SER A 25 -12.44 -0.58 -8.90
N LEU A 26 -11.45 0.29 -8.98
CA LEU A 26 -11.23 1.39 -8.04
C LEU A 26 -10.47 2.53 -8.71
N ARG A 27 -10.58 3.72 -8.11
CA ARG A 27 -9.95 4.93 -8.63
C ARG A 27 -9.37 5.77 -7.49
N LEU A 28 -8.12 6.21 -7.66
CA LEU A 28 -7.47 7.16 -6.76
C LEU A 28 -7.19 8.48 -7.49
N GLU A 29 -7.51 9.58 -6.83
CA GLU A 29 -7.13 10.91 -7.26
C GLU A 29 -5.79 11.33 -6.63
N ALA A 30 -5.20 12.40 -7.15
CA ALA A 30 -3.97 12.95 -6.59
C ALA A 30 -4.20 13.45 -5.15
N GLY A 31 -3.35 13.02 -4.22
CA GLY A 31 -3.42 13.35 -2.80
C GLY A 31 -4.30 12.40 -1.96
N ASP A 32 -5.01 11.44 -2.58
CA ASP A 32 -5.80 10.46 -1.83
C ASP A 32 -4.91 9.59 -0.93
N VAL A 33 -5.39 9.36 0.29
CA VAL A 33 -4.94 8.26 1.14
C VAL A 33 -6.08 7.26 1.20
N TYR A 34 -5.96 6.20 0.40
CA TYR A 34 -7.00 5.19 0.22
C TYR A 34 -6.68 3.92 1.01
N GLY A 35 -7.59 3.51 1.89
CA GLY A 35 -7.51 2.27 2.66
C GLY A 35 -8.17 1.10 1.92
N LEU A 36 -7.47 -0.02 1.76
CA LEU A 36 -8.04 -1.26 1.27
C LEU A 36 -8.24 -2.23 2.44
N LEU A 37 -9.45 -2.27 2.96
CA LEU A 37 -9.83 -3.08 4.12
C LEU A 37 -10.31 -4.46 3.67
N GLY A 38 -10.01 -5.49 4.44
CA GLY A 38 -10.56 -6.83 4.21
C GLY A 38 -9.87 -7.90 5.05
N PRO A 39 -10.51 -9.05 5.27
CA PRO A 39 -9.93 -10.15 6.02
C PRO A 39 -8.71 -10.76 5.31
N ASN A 40 -7.96 -11.60 6.03
CA ASN A 40 -6.87 -12.36 5.44
C ASN A 40 -7.41 -13.28 4.34
N GLY A 41 -6.74 -13.27 3.18
CA GLY A 41 -7.17 -14.04 2.01
C GLY A 41 -8.22 -13.35 1.14
N ALA A 42 -8.69 -12.14 1.46
CA ALA A 42 -9.65 -11.38 0.66
C ALA A 42 -9.15 -11.00 -0.74
N GLY A 43 -7.81 -11.00 -0.95
CA GLY A 43 -7.21 -10.66 -2.24
C GLY A 43 -6.44 -9.33 -2.25
N LYS A 44 -6.26 -8.65 -1.10
CA LYS A 44 -5.57 -7.35 -0.98
C LYS A 44 -4.18 -7.38 -1.62
N THR A 45 -3.31 -8.28 -1.19
CA THR A 45 -1.97 -8.48 -1.77
C THR A 45 -2.03 -8.83 -3.26
N THR A 46 -3.00 -9.66 -3.67
CA THR A 46 -3.19 -10.00 -5.09
C THR A 46 -3.50 -8.74 -5.92
N LEU A 47 -4.40 -7.87 -5.44
CA LEU A 47 -4.71 -6.61 -6.09
C LEU A 47 -3.47 -5.72 -6.24
N LEU A 48 -2.69 -5.54 -5.16
CA LEU A 48 -1.45 -4.75 -5.21
C LEU A 48 -0.42 -5.33 -6.19
N LYS A 49 -0.25 -6.67 -6.22
CA LYS A 49 0.63 -7.34 -7.19
C LYS A 49 0.15 -7.17 -8.63
N LEU A 50 -1.14 -7.15 -8.86
CA LEU A 50 -1.71 -6.91 -10.17
C LEU A 50 -1.51 -5.46 -10.63
N ILE A 51 -1.70 -4.48 -9.72
CA ILE A 51 -1.46 -3.06 -10.01
C ILE A 51 0.01 -2.84 -10.39
N THR A 52 0.95 -3.44 -9.66
CA THR A 52 2.39 -3.31 -9.95
C THR A 52 2.89 -4.18 -11.09
N GLY A 53 2.09 -5.11 -11.61
CA GLY A 53 2.50 -6.04 -12.66
C GLY A 53 3.36 -7.20 -12.20
N LEU A 54 3.55 -7.39 -10.90
CA LEU A 54 4.22 -8.57 -10.33
C LEU A 54 3.47 -9.88 -10.65
N VAL A 55 2.15 -9.77 -10.86
CA VAL A 55 1.29 -10.87 -11.31
C VAL A 55 0.52 -10.40 -12.55
N ARG A 56 0.37 -11.29 -13.53
CA ARG A 56 -0.41 -11.02 -14.74
C ARG A 56 -1.90 -11.23 -14.45
N ALA A 57 -2.71 -10.23 -14.82
CA ALA A 57 -4.17 -10.32 -14.75
C ALA A 57 -4.72 -11.33 -15.78
N ASP A 58 -5.86 -11.93 -15.46
CA ASP A 58 -6.64 -12.76 -16.38
C ASP A 58 -7.63 -11.87 -17.17
N GLY A 59 -7.99 -10.69 -16.65
CA GLY A 59 -8.84 -9.69 -17.31
C GLY A 59 -8.77 -8.34 -16.62
N GLY A 60 -9.31 -7.31 -17.29
CA GLY A 60 -9.30 -5.93 -16.79
C GLY A 60 -8.03 -5.15 -17.14
N THR A 61 -8.01 -3.88 -16.73
CA THR A 61 -6.93 -2.95 -17.05
C THR A 61 -6.48 -2.17 -15.81
N VAL A 62 -5.23 -1.71 -15.84
CA VAL A 62 -4.64 -0.81 -14.84
C VAL A 62 -3.99 0.35 -15.57
N THR A 63 -4.39 1.56 -15.22
CA THR A 63 -3.80 2.81 -15.71
C THR A 63 -3.18 3.56 -14.55
N LEU A 64 -1.93 3.96 -14.69
CA LEU A 64 -1.19 4.75 -13.72
C LEU A 64 -0.74 6.05 -14.39
N PHE A 65 -1.11 7.19 -13.81
CA PHE A 65 -0.80 8.53 -14.35
C PHE A 65 -1.17 8.68 -15.84
N GLY A 66 -2.28 8.04 -16.26
CA GLY A 66 -2.74 8.05 -17.65
C GLY A 66 -2.03 7.07 -18.60
N ALA A 67 -1.04 6.33 -18.12
CA ALA A 67 -0.35 5.30 -18.88
C ALA A 67 -0.92 3.89 -18.60
N ASP A 68 -1.27 3.15 -19.64
CA ASP A 68 -1.62 1.73 -19.50
C ASP A 68 -0.40 0.95 -18.99
N ARG A 69 -0.54 0.30 -17.84
CA ARG A 69 0.54 -0.42 -17.17
C ARG A 69 1.06 -1.61 -18.00
N ASN A 70 0.23 -2.25 -18.81
CA ASN A 70 0.65 -3.38 -19.62
C ASN A 70 1.44 -2.95 -20.87
N LEU A 71 1.07 -1.79 -21.44
CA LEU A 71 1.69 -1.28 -22.66
C LEU A 71 2.92 -0.42 -22.38
N HIS A 72 2.91 0.30 -21.25
CA HIS A 72 3.91 1.31 -20.90
C HIS A 72 4.43 1.13 -19.46
N HIS A 73 4.87 -0.08 -19.12
CA HIS A 73 5.20 -0.47 -17.74
C HIS A 73 6.20 0.48 -17.06
N GLU A 74 7.32 0.77 -17.70
CA GLU A 74 8.35 1.65 -17.11
C GLU A 74 7.82 3.06 -16.83
N GLN A 75 7.08 3.62 -17.78
CA GLN A 75 6.46 4.95 -17.63
C GLN A 75 5.40 4.94 -16.51
N ALA A 76 4.55 3.92 -16.47
CA ALA A 76 3.51 3.77 -15.46
C ALA A 76 4.10 3.64 -14.05
N MET A 77 5.18 2.86 -13.90
CA MET A 77 5.79 2.58 -12.61
C MET A 77 6.84 3.61 -12.17
N ALA A 78 7.26 4.54 -13.02
CA ALA A 78 8.35 5.49 -12.74
C ALA A 78 8.14 6.34 -11.47
N ASN A 79 6.87 6.61 -11.12
CA ASN A 79 6.50 7.44 -9.97
C ASN A 79 5.76 6.61 -8.88
N VAL A 80 5.94 5.29 -8.88
CA VAL A 80 5.32 4.39 -7.91
C VAL A 80 6.37 3.85 -6.95
N GLY A 81 6.17 4.05 -5.66
CA GLY A 81 6.85 3.33 -4.60
C GLY A 81 6.00 2.15 -4.13
N CYS A 82 6.59 1.02 -3.80
CA CYS A 82 5.80 -0.10 -3.30
C CYS A 82 6.51 -0.87 -2.20
N MET A 83 5.70 -1.37 -1.27
CA MET A 83 6.07 -2.34 -0.25
C MET A 83 4.98 -3.42 -0.24
N ILE A 84 5.27 -4.56 -0.89
CA ILE A 84 4.31 -5.64 -1.10
C ILE A 84 4.90 -6.94 -0.54
N GLU A 85 4.14 -7.62 0.30
CA GLU A 85 4.56 -8.77 1.12
C GLU A 85 5.63 -8.43 2.18
N SER A 86 6.11 -9.43 2.91
CA SER A 86 7.19 -9.23 3.87
C SER A 86 8.48 -8.85 3.15
N ALA A 87 9.14 -7.82 3.66
CA ALA A 87 10.43 -7.40 3.13
C ALA A 87 11.50 -8.45 3.43
N ASP A 88 11.80 -9.26 2.42
CA ASP A 88 12.93 -10.20 2.48
C ASP A 88 14.18 -9.48 1.95
N PHE A 89 15.10 -9.23 2.85
CA PHE A 89 16.33 -8.49 2.56
C PHE A 89 17.52 -9.41 2.51
N PRO A 90 18.53 -9.12 1.66
CA PRO A 90 19.82 -9.79 1.76
C PRO A 90 20.45 -9.53 3.13
N ASP A 91 20.50 -10.54 3.98
CA ASP A 91 20.92 -10.47 5.38
C ASP A 91 22.35 -9.95 5.58
N PHE A 92 23.22 -10.10 4.56
CA PHE A 92 24.61 -9.67 4.60
C PHE A 92 24.82 -8.18 4.33
N LEU A 93 23.81 -7.48 3.83
CA LEU A 93 23.86 -6.03 3.58
C LEU A 93 23.60 -5.25 4.86
N THR A 94 24.14 -4.02 4.92
CA THR A 94 23.69 -3.02 5.87
C THR A 94 22.48 -2.26 5.32
N ALA A 95 21.70 -1.59 6.17
CA ALA A 95 20.58 -0.76 5.74
C ALA A 95 21.04 0.33 4.73
N TRP A 96 22.21 0.93 5.00
CA TRP A 96 22.84 1.88 4.09
C TRP A 96 23.17 1.28 2.73
N GLN A 97 23.78 0.08 2.70
CA GLN A 97 24.12 -0.60 1.47
C GLN A 97 22.89 -0.96 0.66
N TYR A 98 21.83 -1.40 1.32
CA TYR A 98 20.55 -1.71 0.69
C TYR A 98 19.94 -0.47 0.02
N LEU A 99 19.79 0.64 0.75
CA LEU A 99 19.26 1.88 0.16
C LEU A 99 20.15 2.41 -0.98
N ARG A 100 21.45 2.29 -0.85
CA ARG A 100 22.38 2.69 -1.92
C ARG A 100 22.22 1.83 -3.19
N GLN A 101 21.88 0.55 -3.06
CA GLN A 101 21.55 -0.29 -4.22
C GLN A 101 20.22 0.13 -4.84
N SER A 102 19.20 0.38 -4.03
CA SER A 102 17.89 0.87 -4.49
C SER A 102 18.04 2.23 -5.21
N ALA A 103 18.86 3.12 -4.67
CA ALA A 103 19.12 4.45 -5.26
C ALA A 103 19.72 4.41 -6.66
N ARG A 104 20.37 3.30 -7.07
CA ARG A 104 20.95 3.17 -8.42
C ARG A 104 19.93 3.24 -9.55
N PHE A 105 18.68 2.88 -9.24
CA PHE A 105 17.58 2.96 -10.20
C PHE A 105 16.97 4.37 -10.31
N TYR A 106 17.41 5.31 -9.44
CA TYR A 106 16.86 6.65 -9.32
C TYR A 106 17.98 7.69 -9.30
N PRO A 107 18.46 8.17 -10.47
CA PRO A 107 19.60 9.07 -10.57
C PRO A 107 19.47 10.38 -9.76
N GLN A 108 18.25 10.80 -9.47
CA GLN A 108 17.94 11.99 -8.66
C GLN A 108 18.12 11.76 -7.15
N VAL A 109 18.26 10.52 -6.69
CA VAL A 109 18.39 10.22 -5.25
C VAL A 109 19.80 10.54 -4.79
N THR A 110 19.91 11.52 -3.89
CA THR A 110 21.17 11.95 -3.30
C THR A 110 21.51 11.17 -2.03
N ARG A 111 22.78 11.26 -1.61
CA ARG A 111 23.18 10.73 -0.30
C ARG A 111 22.38 11.36 0.85
N GLN A 112 22.15 12.67 0.79
CA GLN A 112 21.34 13.38 1.78
C GLN A 112 19.93 12.79 1.86
N ARG A 113 19.29 12.51 0.70
CA ARG A 113 17.97 11.89 0.68
C ARG A 113 17.93 10.50 1.34
N MET A 114 18.98 9.69 1.16
CA MET A 114 19.10 8.40 1.86
C MET A 114 19.21 8.58 3.39
N GLU A 115 19.95 9.60 3.85
CA GLU A 115 20.07 9.92 5.27
C GLU A 115 18.74 10.44 5.84
N GLU A 116 18.04 11.31 5.10
CA GLU A 116 16.71 11.82 5.47
C GLU A 116 15.67 10.71 5.67
N VAL A 117 15.56 9.78 4.72
CA VAL A 117 14.56 8.70 4.85
C VAL A 117 14.91 7.74 5.99
N LEU A 118 16.19 7.44 6.21
CA LEU A 118 16.63 6.63 7.35
C LEU A 118 16.37 7.32 8.68
N ASP A 119 16.55 8.62 8.76
CA ASP A 119 16.25 9.40 9.96
C ASP A 119 14.73 9.40 10.24
N THR A 120 13.95 9.63 9.20
CA THR A 120 12.47 9.63 9.29
C THR A 120 11.92 8.31 9.85
N VAL A 121 12.50 7.17 9.46
CA VAL A 121 12.07 5.86 9.96
C VAL A 121 12.83 5.41 11.22
N GLY A 122 13.71 6.25 11.77
CA GLY A 122 14.47 5.98 12.99
C GLY A 122 15.61 4.97 12.83
N LEU A 123 16.11 4.74 11.61
CA LEU A 123 17.18 3.79 11.33
C LEU A 123 18.55 4.45 11.05
N LEU A 124 18.64 5.78 11.09
CA LEU A 124 19.88 6.49 10.72
C LEU A 124 21.07 6.08 11.60
N ARG A 125 20.86 5.90 12.89
CA ARG A 125 21.95 5.54 13.85
C ARG A 125 22.50 4.14 13.62
N VAL A 126 21.64 3.21 13.17
CA VAL A 126 21.97 1.80 12.95
C VAL A 126 22.22 1.49 11.46
N ARG A 127 22.31 2.51 10.60
CA ARG A 127 22.43 2.35 9.13
C ARG A 127 23.59 1.49 8.66
N GLN A 128 24.64 1.35 9.47
CA GLN A 128 25.82 0.52 9.16
C GLN A 128 25.71 -0.90 9.75
N GLU A 129 24.69 -1.19 10.51
CA GLU A 129 24.45 -2.54 11.02
C GLU A 129 23.89 -3.44 9.92
N LYS A 130 24.22 -4.73 9.99
CA LYS A 130 23.72 -5.73 9.04
C LYS A 130 22.24 -5.98 9.29
N ILE A 131 21.47 -6.10 8.20
CA ILE A 131 20.02 -6.36 8.22
C ILE A 131 19.70 -7.68 8.93
N LYS A 132 20.62 -8.65 8.93
CA LYS A 132 20.49 -9.89 9.71
C LYS A 132 20.15 -9.66 11.18
N GLY A 133 20.66 -8.57 11.78
CA GLY A 133 20.40 -8.21 13.17
C GLY A 133 19.12 -7.41 13.40
N PHE A 134 18.40 -7.04 12.34
CA PHE A 134 17.21 -6.21 12.45
C PHE A 134 16.01 -7.03 12.93
N SER A 135 15.22 -6.43 13.82
CA SER A 135 13.90 -6.94 14.18
C SER A 135 12.95 -6.86 12.98
N THR A 136 11.81 -7.56 13.05
CA THR A 136 10.75 -7.46 12.01
C THR A 136 10.32 -6.01 11.80
N GLY A 137 10.10 -5.24 12.89
CA GLY A 137 9.74 -3.84 12.80
C GLY A 137 10.84 -2.97 12.16
N MET A 138 12.12 -3.24 12.42
CA MET A 138 13.22 -2.53 11.75
C MET A 138 13.29 -2.86 10.25
N LYS A 139 13.04 -4.11 9.86
CA LYS A 139 12.94 -4.53 8.45
C LYS A 139 11.76 -3.81 7.77
N GLN A 140 10.62 -3.73 8.45
CA GLN A 140 9.44 -3.02 7.95
C GLN A 140 9.73 -1.52 7.73
N LYS A 141 10.37 -0.87 8.70
CA LYS A 141 10.84 0.53 8.60
C LYS A 141 11.80 0.73 7.42
N LEU A 142 12.71 -0.22 7.19
CA LEU A 142 13.64 -0.15 6.05
C LEU A 142 12.93 -0.33 4.70
N ALA A 143 11.93 -1.20 4.62
CA ALA A 143 11.11 -1.38 3.41
C ALA A 143 10.33 -0.10 3.08
N LEU A 144 9.74 0.51 4.09
CA LEU A 144 9.05 1.80 3.95
C LEU A 144 10.02 2.89 3.47
N ALA A 145 11.22 2.99 4.08
CA ALA A 145 12.25 3.93 3.64
C ALA A 145 12.62 3.75 2.16
N ALA A 146 12.76 2.49 1.71
CA ALA A 146 13.05 2.20 0.31
C ALA A 146 11.89 2.57 -0.63
N ALA A 147 10.65 2.32 -0.22
CA ALA A 147 9.46 2.65 -1.00
C ALA A 147 9.30 4.16 -1.22
N VAL A 148 9.64 4.99 -0.22
CA VAL A 148 9.50 6.46 -0.29
C VAL A 148 10.79 7.17 -0.73
N LEU A 149 11.90 6.43 -0.91
CA LEU A 149 13.21 6.98 -1.24
C LEU A 149 13.19 7.89 -2.49
N PRO A 150 12.57 7.48 -3.63
CA PRO A 150 12.61 8.26 -4.86
C PRO A 150 11.60 9.42 -4.90
N ARG A 151 10.89 9.73 -3.81
CA ARG A 151 9.77 10.70 -3.76
C ARG A 151 8.67 10.35 -4.77
N PRO A 152 8.07 9.17 -4.66
CA PRO A 152 7.03 8.74 -5.59
C PRO A 152 5.77 9.59 -5.45
N LYS A 153 4.96 9.65 -6.51
CA LYS A 153 3.63 10.30 -6.49
C LYS A 153 2.55 9.37 -5.95
N LEU A 154 2.75 8.06 -6.04
CA LEU A 154 1.88 7.02 -5.51
C LEU A 154 2.70 6.01 -4.73
N VAL A 155 2.25 5.62 -3.54
CA VAL A 155 2.86 4.56 -2.73
C VAL A 155 1.82 3.47 -2.47
N LEU A 156 2.18 2.23 -2.79
CA LEU A 156 1.38 1.03 -2.56
C LEU A 156 1.96 0.27 -1.37
N LEU A 157 1.17 0.09 -0.30
CA LEU A 157 1.63 -0.51 0.94
C LEU A 157 0.76 -1.71 1.33
N ASP A 158 1.38 -2.88 1.45
CA ASP A 158 0.70 -4.10 1.86
C ASP A 158 0.97 -4.37 3.34
N GLU A 159 -0.08 -4.22 4.18
CA GLU A 159 -0.04 -4.44 5.63
C GLU A 159 1.19 -3.76 6.32
N PRO A 160 1.41 -2.45 6.09
CA PRO A 160 2.68 -1.79 6.42
C PRO A 160 2.98 -1.68 7.92
N THR A 161 1.98 -1.80 8.77
CA THR A 161 2.09 -1.69 10.22
C THR A 161 2.34 -3.02 10.93
N ASN A 162 2.24 -4.14 10.20
CA ASN A 162 2.49 -5.46 10.76
C ASN A 162 3.91 -5.57 11.33
N GLY A 163 3.99 -5.91 12.63
CA GLY A 163 5.26 -6.05 13.34
C GLY A 163 5.91 -4.74 13.78
N LEU A 164 5.26 -3.60 13.60
CA LEU A 164 5.65 -2.35 14.23
C LEU A 164 5.18 -2.31 15.69
N ASP A 165 5.98 -1.68 16.53
CA ASP A 165 5.59 -1.27 17.86
C ASP A 165 4.73 0.01 17.81
N ILE A 166 4.25 0.46 18.98
CA ILE A 166 3.42 1.67 19.09
C ILE A 166 4.15 2.89 18.49
N GLU A 167 5.43 3.08 18.82
CA GLU A 167 6.24 4.19 18.31
C GLU A 167 6.40 4.12 16.79
N GLY A 168 6.65 2.91 16.25
CA GLY A 168 6.72 2.66 14.81
C GLY A 168 5.42 2.96 14.08
N THR A 169 4.28 2.61 14.68
CA THR A 169 2.96 2.92 14.12
C THR A 169 2.68 4.43 14.12
N VAL A 170 3.04 5.14 15.20
CA VAL A 170 2.93 6.61 15.26
C VAL A 170 3.82 7.28 14.22
N MET A 171 5.07 6.82 14.10
CA MET A 171 6.02 7.30 13.07
C MET A 171 5.45 7.08 11.67
N PHE A 172 4.94 5.87 11.37
CA PHE A 172 4.33 5.54 10.08
C PHE A 172 3.19 6.50 9.74
N ARG A 173 2.23 6.71 10.66
CA ARG A 173 1.12 7.65 10.44
C ARG A 173 1.60 9.08 10.20
N SER A 174 2.58 9.53 10.95
CA SER A 174 3.17 10.88 10.78
C SER A 174 3.82 11.04 9.42
N LEU A 175 4.54 10.02 8.94
CA LEU A 175 5.16 10.00 7.61
C LEU A 175 4.11 10.09 6.51
N ILE A 176 3.05 9.25 6.55
CA ILE A 176 1.98 9.26 5.53
C ILE A 176 1.30 10.62 5.47
N ARG A 177 0.91 11.17 6.63
CA ARG A 177 0.27 12.49 6.71
C ARG A 177 1.17 13.60 6.15
N LYS A 178 2.45 13.58 6.52
CA LYS A 178 3.41 14.57 6.03
C LYS A 178 3.57 14.50 4.53
N MET A 179 3.81 13.31 3.97
CA MET A 179 4.00 13.14 2.53
C MET A 179 2.74 13.48 1.72
N SER A 180 1.55 13.12 2.23
CA SER A 180 0.30 13.47 1.58
C SER A 180 0.05 14.98 1.60
N ALA A 181 0.21 15.64 2.76
CA ALA A 181 -0.07 17.06 2.92
C ALA A 181 0.97 17.99 2.29
N GLU A 182 2.27 17.66 2.40
CA GLU A 182 3.36 18.54 1.98
C GLU A 182 3.89 18.19 0.57
N GLU A 183 3.90 16.91 0.19
CA GLU A 183 4.46 16.44 -1.08
C GLU A 183 3.37 16.06 -2.11
N GLY A 184 2.09 16.04 -1.69
CA GLY A 184 0.96 15.61 -2.54
C GLY A 184 1.03 14.14 -2.94
N THR A 185 1.77 13.33 -2.17
CA THR A 185 1.89 11.89 -2.41
C THR A 185 0.58 11.19 -2.08
N SER A 186 0.13 10.33 -2.97
CA SER A 186 -1.06 9.50 -2.75
C SER A 186 -0.66 8.12 -2.26
N PHE A 187 -1.58 7.48 -1.54
CA PHE A 187 -1.33 6.18 -0.92
C PHE A 187 -2.48 5.22 -1.16
N LEU A 188 -2.16 3.96 -1.47
CA LEU A 188 -3.08 2.82 -1.38
C LEU A 188 -2.52 1.87 -0.33
N ILE A 189 -3.22 1.76 0.80
CA ILE A 189 -2.75 1.04 1.99
C ILE A 189 -3.69 -0.12 2.25
N SER A 190 -3.20 -1.37 2.16
CA SER A 190 -3.98 -2.52 2.61
C SER A 190 -3.82 -2.72 4.11
N SER A 191 -4.92 -3.03 4.79
CA SER A 191 -4.90 -3.47 6.20
C SER A 191 -6.11 -4.34 6.51
N HIS A 192 -5.97 -5.18 7.52
CA HIS A 192 -7.09 -5.84 8.18
C HIS A 192 -7.49 -5.14 9.48
N MET A 193 -6.79 -4.07 9.86
CA MET A 193 -7.02 -3.29 11.08
C MET A 193 -7.80 -2.01 10.75
N ILE A 194 -9.09 -2.03 11.02
CA ILE A 194 -10.03 -0.94 10.69
C ILE A 194 -9.60 0.39 11.29
N HIS A 195 -9.26 0.39 12.58
CA HIS A 195 -8.91 1.60 13.32
C HIS A 195 -7.67 2.32 12.77
N GLU A 196 -6.72 1.60 12.19
CA GLU A 196 -5.56 2.22 11.54
C GLU A 196 -5.94 2.98 10.28
N LEU A 197 -6.79 2.37 9.44
CA LEU A 197 -7.24 3.01 8.21
C LEU A 197 -8.15 4.20 8.51
N GLU A 198 -9.03 4.09 9.49
CA GLU A 198 -9.92 5.18 9.92
C GLU A 198 -9.14 6.44 10.33
N GLN A 199 -7.97 6.26 10.95
CA GLN A 199 -7.13 7.38 11.36
C GLN A 199 -6.29 8.00 10.24
N LEU A 200 -6.10 7.29 9.12
CA LEU A 200 -5.18 7.71 8.07
C LEU A 200 -5.88 8.08 6.77
N CYS A 201 -6.93 7.34 6.42
CA CYS A 201 -7.47 7.36 5.08
C CYS A 201 -8.60 8.37 4.94
N SER A 202 -8.65 9.05 3.80
CA SER A 202 -9.80 9.87 3.39
C SER A 202 -10.92 9.01 2.83
N ARG A 203 -10.54 7.92 2.13
CA ARG A 203 -11.47 6.96 1.53
C ARG A 203 -11.01 5.54 1.85
N ALA A 204 -11.95 4.61 1.93
CA ALA A 204 -11.66 3.21 2.12
C ALA A 204 -12.57 2.33 1.26
N GLY A 205 -12.00 1.24 0.74
CA GLY A 205 -12.73 0.19 0.04
C GLY A 205 -12.69 -1.11 0.82
N ILE A 206 -13.81 -1.83 0.90
CA ILE A 206 -13.91 -3.14 1.52
C ILE A 206 -13.77 -4.22 0.46
N LEU A 207 -12.71 -5.03 0.56
CA LEU A 207 -12.47 -6.19 -0.29
C LEU A 207 -12.86 -7.47 0.47
N ALA A 208 -13.88 -8.17 -0.01
CA ALA A 208 -14.35 -9.42 0.57
C ALA A 208 -14.68 -10.44 -0.53
N GLY A 209 -14.38 -11.72 -0.30
CA GLY A 209 -14.63 -12.79 -1.27
C GLY A 209 -13.96 -12.59 -2.64
N GLY A 210 -12.91 -11.76 -2.71
CA GLY A 210 -12.19 -11.43 -3.95
C GLY A 210 -12.82 -10.29 -4.75
N SER A 211 -13.83 -9.60 -4.26
CA SER A 211 -14.47 -8.47 -4.93
C SER A 211 -14.46 -7.23 -4.03
N LEU A 212 -14.33 -6.06 -4.65
CA LEU A 212 -14.53 -4.78 -3.95
C LEU A 212 -16.03 -4.57 -3.79
N ARG A 213 -16.50 -4.58 -2.55
CA ARG A 213 -17.94 -4.56 -2.24
C ARG A 213 -18.48 -3.15 -2.22
N ILE A 214 -17.78 -2.28 -1.53
CA ILE A 214 -18.22 -0.92 -1.30
C ILE A 214 -17.00 -0.02 -1.07
N GLU A 215 -17.16 1.25 -1.39
CA GLU A 215 -16.23 2.32 -1.05
C GLU A 215 -16.91 3.30 -0.11
N ALA A 216 -16.18 3.76 0.91
CA ALA A 216 -16.62 4.73 1.88
C ALA A 216 -15.78 6.00 1.82
N ASP A 217 -16.42 7.15 1.98
CA ASP A 217 -15.78 8.38 2.42
C ASP A 217 -15.63 8.32 3.94
N VAL A 218 -14.42 8.02 4.40
CA VAL A 218 -14.12 7.89 5.84
C VAL A 218 -14.36 9.21 6.58
N SER A 219 -14.02 10.32 5.95
CA SER A 219 -14.21 11.66 6.53
C SER A 219 -15.71 11.97 6.69
N GLY A 220 -16.54 11.61 5.71
CA GLY A 220 -18.00 11.75 5.76
C GLY A 220 -18.62 10.89 6.84
N LEU A 221 -18.21 9.62 6.96
CA LEU A 221 -18.70 8.71 8.00
C LEU A 221 -18.46 9.25 9.41
N VAL A 222 -17.24 9.74 9.68
CA VAL A 222 -16.90 10.31 11.00
C VAL A 222 -17.70 11.57 11.30
N LEU A 223 -17.96 12.42 10.30
CA LEU A 223 -18.77 13.63 10.47
C LEU A 223 -20.23 13.31 10.78
N GLU A 224 -20.76 12.19 10.27
CA GLU A 224 -22.11 11.70 10.55
C GLU A 224 -22.23 10.93 11.88
N GLY A 225 -21.11 10.80 12.63
CA GLY A 225 -21.05 10.08 13.91
C GLY A 225 -21.02 8.56 13.76
N GLY A 226 -20.75 8.05 12.56
CA GLY A 226 -20.51 6.65 12.26
C GLY A 226 -19.03 6.29 12.36
N THR A 227 -18.73 4.99 12.30
CA THR A 227 -17.35 4.46 12.24
C THR A 227 -17.16 3.59 11.02
N LEU A 228 -15.91 3.46 10.57
CA LEU A 228 -15.57 2.51 9.51
C LEU A 228 -15.84 1.06 9.95
N GLU A 229 -15.79 0.79 11.26
CA GLU A 229 -16.13 -0.52 11.84
C GLU A 229 -17.61 -0.85 11.69
N ASP A 230 -18.52 0.09 12.02
CA ASP A 230 -19.96 -0.09 11.84
C ASP A 230 -20.29 -0.37 10.37
N PHE A 231 -19.66 0.39 9.48
CA PHE A 231 -19.81 0.23 8.05
C PHE A 231 -19.34 -1.14 7.55
N TYR A 232 -18.16 -1.60 8.01
CA TYR A 232 -17.60 -2.90 7.71
C TYR A 232 -18.47 -4.05 8.23
N MET A 233 -18.96 -3.95 9.47
CA MET A 233 -19.77 -4.98 10.10
C MET A 233 -21.13 -5.13 9.42
N LYS A 234 -21.70 -4.03 8.91
CA LYS A 234 -22.94 -4.06 8.14
C LYS A 234 -22.77 -4.86 6.85
N GLU A 235 -21.71 -4.57 6.08
CA GLU A 235 -21.44 -5.24 4.80
C GLU A 235 -21.13 -6.74 4.95
N ILE A 236 -20.42 -7.15 6.01
CA ILE A 236 -20.14 -8.58 6.25
C ILE A 236 -21.40 -9.35 6.72
N ARG A 237 -22.30 -8.72 7.48
CA ARG A 237 -23.54 -9.37 7.90
C ARG A 237 -24.46 -9.64 6.71
N ASP A 238 -24.59 -8.67 5.81
CA ASP A 238 -25.39 -8.82 4.59
C ASP A 238 -24.89 -9.97 3.71
N GLU A 239 -23.58 -10.29 3.72
CA GLU A 239 -23.03 -11.48 3.05
C GLU A 239 -23.37 -12.80 3.76
N GLY A 240 -23.40 -12.81 5.07
CA GLY A 240 -23.77 -14.02 5.86
C GLY A 240 -25.21 -14.46 5.62
N GLU A 241 -26.10 -13.51 5.42
CA GLU A 241 -27.52 -13.78 5.13
C GLU A 241 -27.72 -14.25 3.67
N LEU A 242 -26.90 -13.80 2.71
CA LEU A 242 -26.99 -14.22 1.31
C LEU A 242 -26.37 -15.60 1.02
N GLN A 243 -25.50 -16.10 1.89
CA GLN A 243 -24.89 -17.44 1.76
C GLN A 243 -25.63 -18.53 2.57
N GLY A 244 -26.61 -18.15 3.37
CA GLY A 244 -27.44 -19.05 4.21
C GLY A 244 -28.86 -19.29 3.68
N ALA A 245 -29.20 -18.79 2.48
CA ALA A 245 -30.52 -18.94 1.87
C ALA A 245 -30.53 -19.92 0.68
#